data_5d5c74dd617ee23ed8b267ce3cfbe143
#
_entry.id   5d5c74dd617ee23ed8b267ce3cfbe143
#
_cell.length_a   1.000
_cell.length_b   1.000
_cell.length_c   1.000
_cell.angle_alpha   90.00
_cell.angle_beta   90.00
_cell.angle_gamma   90.00
#
_symmetry.space_group_name_H-M   'P 1'
#
loop_
_entity.id
_entity.type
_entity.pdbx_description
1 polymer ?
#
loop_
_entity_poly.entity_id
_entity_poly.type
_entity_poly.pdbx_seq_one_letter_code
_entity_poly.pdbx_strand_id
1 'polypeptide(L)'
;GHNAILGGFQGQRQWTDHFPNGDFLEAVLNSSFDWNGIRESVLVATENDSLNGVAMLMGHLLTDTAQVFADVRTYWSPDAVKRVTGKALTGQAAHGIIHLINSGAAALDGSGRQMIGGQPAMKPYWEISPEEAAACLDATSWRPASLGYFRGGGYSSCFLTAGGMPVTMSRLNLVKGLGPVLQIAEGYTVDLEPEVHAILNQRTDPTWPTTWFAPTVTGQGAFRDVYSVMNNWGANHGAFSYGHIGHKLITLAAMLRIPVCMHNVSEERIFRPSAWGAFGTADLEGADFRACSAFGPLYD
;
A
#
# COMPACT_ATOMS: atom_id res chain seq x y z
N GLY A 1 -23.58 -10.71 18.83
CA GLY A 1 -22.54 -11.04 17.86
C GLY A 1 -21.41 -10.05 17.91
N HIS A 2 -20.26 -10.44 17.42
CA HIS A 2 -19.13 -9.54 17.26
C HIS A 2 -19.17 -8.95 15.84
N ASN A 3 -18.97 -7.65 15.71
CA ASN A 3 -18.83 -7.01 14.41
C ASN A 3 -17.38 -7.13 13.97
N ALA A 4 -17.14 -7.84 12.88
CA ALA A 4 -15.83 -7.88 12.26
C ALA A 4 -15.62 -6.60 11.43
N ILE A 5 -14.45 -5.97 11.58
CA ILE A 5 -14.03 -4.77 10.82
C ILE A 5 -12.91 -5.07 9.84
N LEU A 6 -12.39 -6.28 9.87
CA LEU A 6 -11.35 -6.80 8.99
C LEU A 6 -11.53 -8.30 8.86
N GLY A 7 -11.38 -8.81 7.65
CA GLY A 7 -11.39 -10.24 7.34
C GLY A 7 -10.22 -10.64 6.46
N GLY A 8 -10.19 -11.91 6.05
CA GLY A 8 -9.23 -12.41 5.08
C GLY A 8 -9.63 -13.79 4.58
N PHE A 9 -9.29 -14.09 3.34
CA PHE A 9 -9.41 -15.43 2.79
C PHE A 9 -8.05 -16.11 2.80
N GLN A 10 -8.03 -17.36 3.21
CA GLN A 10 -6.84 -18.18 3.06
C GLN A 10 -6.75 -18.59 1.58
N GLY A 11 -6.09 -17.73 0.78
CA GLY A 11 -6.09 -17.80 -0.68
C GLY A 11 -5.06 -18.75 -1.27
N GLN A 12 -4.25 -19.44 -0.46
CA GLN A 12 -3.13 -20.24 -0.96
C GLN A 12 -3.36 -21.74 -0.80
N ARG A 13 -2.94 -22.49 -1.82
CA ARG A 13 -2.81 -23.94 -1.87
C ARG A 13 -4.06 -24.75 -1.47
N GLN A 14 -4.27 -25.04 -0.19
CA GLN A 14 -5.35 -25.94 0.23
C GLN A 14 -6.73 -25.50 -0.24
N TRP A 15 -7.00 -24.19 -0.27
CA TRP A 15 -8.24 -23.65 -0.81
C TRP A 15 -8.21 -23.63 -2.33
N THR A 16 -7.23 -22.96 -2.92
CA THR A 16 -7.17 -22.67 -4.36
C THR A 16 -6.77 -23.86 -5.22
N ASP A 17 -6.33 -24.97 -4.61
CA ASP A 17 -6.18 -26.24 -5.32
C ASP A 17 -7.52 -26.92 -5.63
N HIS A 18 -8.60 -26.58 -4.91
CA HIS A 18 -9.89 -27.22 -5.01
C HIS A 18 -11.05 -26.25 -5.30
N PHE A 19 -10.91 -25.00 -4.92
CA PHE A 19 -11.95 -23.98 -5.05
C PHE A 19 -11.39 -22.75 -5.78
N PRO A 20 -12.28 -21.93 -6.40
CA PRO A 20 -11.87 -20.67 -7.01
C PRO A 20 -11.10 -19.79 -6.02
N ASN A 21 -10.17 -18.98 -6.53
CA ASN A 21 -9.49 -17.97 -5.72
C ASN A 21 -10.48 -16.93 -5.17
N GLY A 22 -10.06 -16.21 -4.13
CA GLY A 22 -10.87 -15.16 -3.51
C GLY A 22 -10.78 -13.79 -4.20
N ASP A 23 -9.92 -13.65 -5.21
CA ASP A 23 -9.48 -12.36 -5.76
C ASP A 23 -10.65 -11.46 -6.18
N PHE A 24 -11.64 -12.04 -6.89
CA PHE A 24 -12.84 -11.28 -7.29
C PHE A 24 -13.58 -10.69 -6.09
N LEU A 25 -13.84 -11.53 -5.09
CA LEU A 25 -14.58 -11.12 -3.90
C LEU A 25 -13.78 -10.14 -3.04
N GLU A 26 -12.49 -10.38 -2.89
CA GLU A 26 -11.59 -9.50 -2.16
C GLU A 26 -11.51 -8.12 -2.81
N ALA A 27 -11.35 -8.04 -4.13
CA ALA A 27 -11.31 -6.78 -4.86
C ALA A 27 -12.62 -5.99 -4.71
N VAL A 28 -13.76 -6.67 -4.90
CA VAL A 28 -15.08 -6.02 -4.79
C VAL A 28 -15.36 -5.57 -3.36
N LEU A 29 -15.08 -6.38 -2.34
CA LEU A 29 -15.32 -6.01 -0.94
C LEU A 29 -14.47 -4.82 -0.51
N ASN A 30 -13.20 -4.79 -0.90
CA ASN A 30 -12.31 -3.68 -0.56
C ASN A 30 -12.62 -2.37 -1.31
N SER A 31 -13.42 -2.42 -2.37
CA SER A 31 -13.79 -1.23 -3.15
C SER A 31 -14.92 -0.46 -2.49
N SER A 32 -14.94 0.86 -2.72
CA SER A 32 -15.98 1.77 -2.23
C SER A 32 -17.25 1.76 -3.10
N PHE A 33 -17.35 0.87 -4.05
CA PHE A 33 -18.48 0.70 -4.96
C PHE A 33 -18.46 -0.68 -5.59
N ASP A 34 -19.59 -1.06 -6.16
CA ASP A 34 -19.75 -2.18 -7.05
C ASP A 34 -20.88 -1.86 -8.08
N TRP A 35 -21.39 -2.85 -8.80
CA TRP A 35 -22.48 -2.68 -9.78
C TRP A 35 -23.84 -2.31 -9.15
N ASN A 36 -23.96 -2.39 -7.82
CA ASN A 36 -25.17 -1.98 -7.09
C ASN A 36 -25.07 -0.52 -6.58
N GLY A 37 -23.91 0.09 -6.66
CA GLY A 37 -23.69 1.47 -6.26
C GLY A 37 -22.51 1.69 -5.32
N ILE A 38 -22.46 2.90 -4.76
CA ILE A 38 -21.41 3.36 -3.86
C ILE A 38 -21.73 2.93 -2.43
N ARG A 39 -20.73 2.49 -1.69
CA ARG A 39 -20.82 2.02 -0.31
C ARG A 39 -19.50 2.16 0.41
N GLU A 40 -19.51 2.04 1.73
CA GLU A 40 -18.27 1.88 2.49
C GLU A 40 -17.57 0.56 2.11
N SER A 41 -16.24 0.61 2.01
CA SER A 41 -15.43 -0.58 1.73
C SER A 41 -15.41 -1.53 2.93
N VAL A 42 -15.35 -2.83 2.65
CA VAL A 42 -15.17 -3.86 3.67
C VAL A 42 -13.75 -4.40 3.54
N LEU A 43 -12.95 -4.23 4.59
CA LEU A 43 -11.54 -4.61 4.56
C LEU A 43 -11.35 -6.12 4.60
N VAL A 44 -10.72 -6.64 3.56
CA VAL A 44 -10.34 -8.04 3.45
C VAL A 44 -8.89 -8.12 3.00
N ALA A 45 -8.09 -8.88 3.73
CA ALA A 45 -6.68 -9.08 3.39
C ALA A 45 -6.50 -10.34 2.53
N THR A 46 -5.81 -10.20 1.42
CA THR A 46 -5.39 -11.32 0.58
C THR A 46 -4.53 -12.31 1.38
N GLU A 47 -4.66 -13.59 1.08
CA GLU A 47 -3.91 -14.68 1.71
C GLU A 47 -4.10 -14.77 3.24
N ASN A 48 -5.12 -14.12 3.77
CA ASN A 48 -5.33 -13.95 5.21
C ASN A 48 -4.10 -13.34 5.92
N ASP A 49 -3.34 -12.49 5.23
CA ASP A 49 -2.22 -11.76 5.83
C ASP A 49 -2.74 -10.69 6.79
N SER A 50 -3.00 -11.11 8.01
CA SER A 50 -3.59 -10.26 9.05
C SER A 50 -2.71 -9.06 9.41
N LEU A 51 -1.40 -9.16 9.31
CA LEU A 51 -0.49 -8.04 9.59
C LEU A 51 -0.62 -6.94 8.54
N ASN A 52 -0.73 -7.32 7.27
CA ASN A 52 -1.03 -6.35 6.22
C ASN A 52 -2.46 -5.82 6.32
N GLY A 53 -3.41 -6.69 6.69
CA GLY A 53 -4.78 -6.29 6.96
C GLY A 53 -4.90 -5.24 8.07
N VAL A 54 -4.13 -5.37 9.15
CA VAL A 54 -4.08 -4.34 10.21
C VAL A 54 -3.50 -3.03 9.68
N ALA A 55 -2.49 -3.07 8.81
CA ALA A 55 -1.98 -1.85 8.15
C ALA A 55 -3.06 -1.20 7.26
N MET A 56 -3.84 -2.01 6.49
CA MET A 56 -5.00 -1.51 5.75
C MET A 56 -6.05 -0.87 6.67
N LEU A 57 -6.35 -1.50 7.81
CA LEU A 57 -7.29 -0.94 8.79
C LEU A 57 -6.82 0.40 9.35
N MET A 58 -5.53 0.52 9.69
CA MET A 58 -4.95 1.80 10.14
C MET A 58 -5.09 2.87 9.05
N GLY A 59 -4.76 2.55 7.81
CA GLY A 59 -4.91 3.46 6.68
C GLY A 59 -6.36 3.89 6.47
N HIS A 60 -7.29 2.94 6.45
CA HIS A 60 -8.72 3.21 6.29
C HIS A 60 -9.26 4.14 7.38
N LEU A 61 -8.99 3.84 8.65
CA LEU A 61 -9.46 4.65 9.78
C LEU A 61 -8.85 6.07 9.82
N LEU A 62 -7.71 6.29 9.15
CA LEU A 62 -7.08 7.61 9.08
C LEU A 62 -7.50 8.43 7.86
N THR A 63 -8.07 7.80 6.85
CA THR A 63 -8.37 8.43 5.55
C THR A 63 -9.83 8.30 5.13
N ASP A 64 -10.57 7.38 5.73
CA ASP A 64 -11.91 6.97 5.30
C ASP A 64 -11.99 6.52 3.82
N THR A 65 -10.84 6.16 3.23
CA THR A 65 -10.75 5.70 1.84
C THR A 65 -10.58 4.20 1.76
N ALA A 66 -10.91 3.62 0.61
CA ALA A 66 -10.53 2.25 0.28
C ALA A 66 -9.00 2.08 0.37
N GLN A 67 -8.56 0.86 0.63
CA GLN A 67 -7.15 0.52 0.75
C GLN A 67 -6.75 -0.47 -0.32
N VAL A 68 -5.50 -0.44 -0.74
CA VAL A 68 -4.99 -1.41 -1.71
C VAL A 68 -3.97 -2.30 -1.03
N PHE A 69 -4.28 -3.58 -0.98
CA PHE A 69 -3.29 -4.61 -0.67
C PHE A 69 -2.37 -4.78 -1.88
N ALA A 70 -1.07 -4.79 -1.67
CA ALA A 70 -0.10 -4.92 -2.75
C ALA A 70 1.03 -5.89 -2.40
N ASP A 71 1.42 -6.70 -3.39
CA ASP A 71 2.68 -7.43 -3.37
C ASP A 71 3.81 -6.49 -3.77
N VAL A 72 4.83 -6.39 -2.95
CA VAL A 72 6.07 -5.69 -3.27
C VAL A 72 6.93 -6.63 -4.10
N ARG A 73 6.82 -6.54 -5.43
CA ARG A 73 7.31 -7.59 -6.32
C ARG A 73 8.71 -7.36 -6.86
N THR A 74 8.95 -6.24 -7.49
CA THR A 74 10.18 -6.03 -8.25
C THR A 74 10.68 -4.60 -8.17
N TYR A 75 11.96 -4.46 -7.88
CA TYR A 75 12.67 -3.18 -8.07
C TYR A 75 13.17 -3.08 -9.51
N TRP A 76 12.89 -1.96 -10.14
CA TRP A 76 13.42 -1.58 -11.44
C TRP A 76 14.36 -0.38 -11.30
N SER A 77 15.67 -0.62 -11.45
CA SER A 77 16.64 0.49 -11.49
C SER A 77 16.52 1.27 -12.81
N PRO A 78 16.90 2.56 -12.85
CA PRO A 78 16.91 3.34 -14.08
C PRO A 78 17.72 2.67 -15.18
N ASP A 79 18.88 2.10 -14.84
CA ASP A 79 19.76 1.39 -15.81
C ASP A 79 19.11 0.11 -16.35
N ALA A 80 18.41 -0.64 -15.49
CA ALA A 80 17.70 -1.84 -15.93
C ALA A 80 16.56 -1.48 -16.89
N VAL A 81 15.78 -0.45 -16.57
CA VAL A 81 14.70 0.02 -17.45
C VAL A 81 15.28 0.45 -18.79
N LYS A 82 16.30 1.30 -18.79
CA LYS A 82 16.95 1.77 -20.03
C LYS A 82 17.51 0.60 -20.86
N ARG A 83 18.13 -0.38 -20.22
CA ARG A 83 18.68 -1.56 -20.91
C ARG A 83 17.61 -2.43 -21.57
N VAL A 84 16.45 -2.62 -20.94
CA VAL A 84 15.42 -3.54 -21.46
C VAL A 84 14.37 -2.88 -22.35
N THR A 85 14.21 -1.54 -22.22
CA THR A 85 13.18 -0.79 -22.97
C THR A 85 13.77 0.23 -23.96
N GLY A 86 15.05 0.56 -23.81
CA GLY A 86 15.68 1.67 -24.55
C GLY A 86 15.30 3.08 -24.04
N LYS A 87 14.42 3.18 -23.04
CA LYS A 87 13.86 4.43 -22.51
C LYS A 87 14.43 4.72 -21.12
N ALA A 88 14.62 5.99 -20.81
CA ALA A 88 15.02 6.43 -19.46
C ALA A 88 13.78 6.74 -18.62
N LEU A 89 13.83 6.39 -17.33
CA LEU A 89 12.86 6.89 -16.35
C LEU A 89 13.08 8.38 -16.11
N THR A 90 11.99 9.13 -15.94
CA THR A 90 12.02 10.59 -15.75
C THR A 90 11.10 11.02 -14.60
N GLY A 91 11.18 12.28 -14.19
CA GLY A 91 10.33 12.83 -13.15
C GLY A 91 10.50 12.10 -11.81
N GLN A 92 9.40 11.77 -11.16
CA GLN A 92 9.40 11.05 -9.88
C GLN A 92 9.98 9.64 -9.98
N ALA A 93 9.93 9.02 -11.16
CA ALA A 93 10.50 7.70 -11.41
C ALA A 93 12.02 7.72 -11.65
N ALA A 94 12.66 8.89 -11.78
CA ALA A 94 14.05 9.02 -12.23
C ALA A 94 15.07 8.24 -11.39
N HIS A 95 14.76 7.97 -10.13
CA HIS A 95 15.63 7.22 -9.20
C HIS A 95 15.32 5.70 -9.16
N GLY A 96 14.40 5.23 -9.98
CA GLY A 96 13.91 3.86 -9.99
C GLY A 96 12.48 3.75 -9.45
N ILE A 97 11.89 2.59 -9.63
CA ILE A 97 10.51 2.31 -9.24
C ILE A 97 10.39 0.92 -8.61
N ILE A 98 9.40 0.76 -7.78
CA ILE A 98 8.97 -0.53 -7.26
C ILE A 98 7.69 -0.94 -8.00
N HIS A 99 7.70 -2.12 -8.57
CA HIS A 99 6.50 -2.73 -9.14
C HIS A 99 5.67 -3.33 -8.02
N LEU A 100 4.53 -2.77 -7.77
CA LEU A 100 3.51 -3.33 -6.89
C LEU A 100 2.49 -4.06 -7.75
N ILE A 101 2.25 -5.33 -7.42
CA ILE A 101 1.22 -6.15 -8.05
C ILE A 101 0.11 -6.30 -7.03
N ASN A 102 -1.07 -5.88 -7.40
CA ASN A 102 -2.17 -5.82 -6.46
C ASN A 102 -3.04 -7.07 -6.60
N SER A 103 -2.60 -8.21 -6.08
CA SER A 103 -3.42 -9.42 -6.12
C SER A 103 -4.59 -9.32 -5.15
N GLY A 104 -5.72 -9.92 -5.53
CA GLY A 104 -6.90 -10.09 -4.66
C GLY A 104 -7.50 -8.79 -4.14
N ALA A 105 -7.09 -8.38 -2.96
CA ALA A 105 -7.65 -7.23 -2.22
C ALA A 105 -7.21 -5.84 -2.75
N ALA A 106 -6.98 -5.71 -4.04
CA ALA A 106 -6.79 -4.43 -4.69
C ALA A 106 -8.15 -3.75 -4.92
N ALA A 107 -8.48 -2.78 -4.09
CA ALA A 107 -9.67 -1.97 -4.29
C ALA A 107 -9.65 -1.34 -5.69
N LEU A 108 -10.78 -1.37 -6.41
CA LEU A 108 -10.92 -0.78 -7.75
C LEU A 108 -10.72 0.74 -7.75
N ASP A 109 -10.93 1.38 -6.61
CA ASP A 109 -10.54 2.76 -6.33
C ASP A 109 -9.08 3.03 -6.67
N GLY A 110 -8.20 2.04 -6.44
CA GLY A 110 -6.77 2.07 -6.75
C GLY A 110 -6.44 2.24 -8.23
N SER A 111 -7.42 2.12 -9.14
CA SER A 111 -7.25 2.51 -10.54
C SER A 111 -6.99 4.01 -10.71
N GLY A 112 -7.32 4.83 -9.69
CA GLY A 112 -7.08 6.28 -9.71
C GLY A 112 -7.97 7.03 -10.69
N ARG A 113 -9.24 6.61 -10.87
CA ARG A 113 -10.20 7.28 -11.75
C ARG A 113 -11.13 8.24 -11.02
N GLN A 114 -11.01 8.33 -9.70
CA GLN A 114 -11.61 9.40 -8.92
C GLN A 114 -10.71 10.63 -8.98
N MET A 115 -11.29 11.83 -8.83
CA MET A 115 -10.55 13.08 -9.04
C MET A 115 -10.68 14.03 -7.86
N ILE A 116 -9.55 14.59 -7.42
CA ILE A 116 -9.50 15.73 -6.49
C ILE A 116 -8.72 16.85 -7.17
N GLY A 117 -9.37 18.00 -7.39
CA GLY A 117 -8.73 19.13 -8.08
C GLY A 117 -8.23 18.80 -9.50
N GLY A 118 -8.87 17.86 -10.18
CA GLY A 118 -8.47 17.41 -11.52
C GLY A 118 -7.28 16.44 -11.55
N GLN A 119 -6.84 15.95 -10.40
CA GLN A 119 -5.78 14.95 -10.29
C GLN A 119 -6.34 13.60 -9.86
N PRO A 120 -5.74 12.48 -10.31
CA PRO A 120 -6.10 11.15 -9.85
C PRO A 120 -6.07 11.03 -8.32
N ALA A 121 -7.07 10.37 -7.76
CA ALA A 121 -7.24 10.27 -6.32
C ALA A 121 -7.98 8.98 -5.93
N MET A 122 -8.01 8.72 -4.62
CA MET A 122 -8.95 7.81 -3.98
C MET A 122 -9.69 8.62 -2.90
N LYS A 123 -11.03 8.62 -2.96
CA LYS A 123 -11.89 9.43 -2.10
C LYS A 123 -12.56 8.60 -1.01
N PRO A 124 -12.99 9.23 0.09
CA PRO A 124 -14.02 8.65 0.95
C PRO A 124 -15.28 8.30 0.14
N TYR A 125 -15.93 7.19 0.45
CA TYR A 125 -17.03 6.67 -0.37
C TYR A 125 -18.17 7.67 -0.58
N TRP A 126 -18.45 8.54 0.41
CA TRP A 126 -19.51 9.56 0.33
C TRP A 126 -19.15 10.77 -0.57
N GLU A 127 -17.88 10.86 -1.02
CA GLU A 127 -17.42 11.90 -1.96
C GLU A 127 -17.28 11.38 -3.40
N ILE A 128 -17.48 10.08 -3.61
CA ILE A 128 -17.37 9.46 -4.93
C ILE A 128 -18.65 9.71 -5.71
N SER A 129 -18.52 10.20 -6.96
CA SER A 129 -19.67 10.30 -7.84
C SER A 129 -19.97 8.97 -8.56
N PRO A 130 -21.22 8.75 -9.02
CA PRO A 130 -21.54 7.57 -9.85
C PRO A 130 -20.68 7.46 -11.11
N GLU A 131 -20.31 8.58 -11.72
CA GLU A 131 -19.45 8.63 -12.90
C GLU A 131 -18.02 8.20 -12.60
N GLU A 132 -17.48 8.58 -11.41
CA GLU A 132 -16.16 8.15 -10.95
C GLU A 132 -16.15 6.65 -10.63
N ALA A 133 -17.20 6.14 -9.98
CA ALA A 133 -17.36 4.72 -9.73
C ALA A 133 -17.42 3.92 -11.05
N ALA A 134 -18.20 4.40 -12.02
CA ALA A 134 -18.27 3.81 -13.35
C ALA A 134 -16.90 3.84 -14.06
N ALA A 135 -16.18 4.95 -13.98
CA ALA A 135 -14.86 5.07 -14.58
C ALA A 135 -13.84 4.09 -13.99
N CYS A 136 -13.90 3.82 -12.67
CA CYS A 136 -13.07 2.81 -12.02
C CYS A 136 -13.46 1.38 -12.51
N LEU A 137 -14.74 1.09 -12.61
CA LEU A 137 -15.23 -0.20 -13.14
C LEU A 137 -14.80 -0.38 -14.60
N ASP A 138 -14.95 0.64 -15.45
CA ASP A 138 -14.56 0.60 -16.87
C ASP A 138 -13.04 0.47 -17.06
N ALA A 139 -12.24 1.00 -16.14
CA ALA A 139 -10.79 0.84 -16.15
C ALA A 139 -10.31 -0.55 -15.71
N THR A 140 -11.21 -1.37 -15.18
CA THR A 140 -10.90 -2.69 -14.65
C THR A 140 -11.37 -3.78 -15.61
N SER A 141 -10.46 -4.67 -15.98
CA SER A 141 -10.79 -5.93 -16.67
C SER A 141 -10.77 -7.09 -15.66
N TRP A 142 -11.56 -8.13 -15.96
CA TRP A 142 -11.58 -9.35 -15.15
C TRP A 142 -10.95 -10.47 -15.95
N ARG A 143 -9.94 -11.12 -15.39
CA ARG A 143 -9.17 -12.15 -16.05
C ARG A 143 -9.34 -13.48 -15.36
N PRO A 144 -9.46 -14.60 -16.12
CA PRO A 144 -9.46 -15.92 -15.51
C PRO A 144 -8.11 -16.16 -14.82
N ALA A 145 -8.17 -16.76 -13.64
CA ALA A 145 -6.98 -17.13 -12.90
C ALA A 145 -6.13 -18.16 -13.65
N SER A 146 -4.82 -18.03 -13.56
CA SER A 146 -3.91 -19.02 -14.12
C SER A 146 -4.07 -20.35 -13.40
N LEU A 147 -4.48 -21.40 -14.10
CA LEU A 147 -4.66 -22.74 -13.53
C LEU A 147 -3.36 -23.38 -13.05
N GLY A 148 -2.21 -22.90 -13.53
CA GLY A 148 -0.91 -23.31 -13.01
C GLY A 148 -0.65 -22.78 -11.59
N TYR A 149 -1.29 -21.70 -11.23
CA TYR A 149 -1.19 -21.04 -9.93
C TYR A 149 -2.39 -21.37 -9.02
N PHE A 150 -3.61 -21.29 -9.59
CA PHE A 150 -4.90 -21.53 -8.93
C PHE A 150 -5.64 -22.65 -9.63
N ARG A 151 -5.45 -23.89 -9.20
CA ARG A 151 -6.04 -25.06 -9.85
C ARG A 151 -7.56 -25.07 -9.81
N GLY A 152 -8.16 -24.48 -8.77
CA GLY A 152 -9.60 -24.30 -8.64
C GLY A 152 -10.16 -23.19 -9.54
N GLY A 153 -9.31 -22.46 -10.27
CA GLY A 153 -9.72 -21.36 -11.13
C GLY A 153 -10.07 -20.08 -10.37
N GLY A 154 -11.02 -19.33 -10.90
CA GLY A 154 -11.48 -18.03 -10.36
C GLY A 154 -11.24 -16.90 -11.34
N TYR A 155 -11.44 -15.67 -10.85
CA TYR A 155 -11.21 -14.44 -11.62
C TYR A 155 -10.49 -13.43 -10.75
N SER A 156 -9.57 -12.70 -11.36
CA SER A 156 -8.85 -11.59 -10.72
C SER A 156 -9.12 -10.30 -11.46
N SER A 157 -9.14 -9.19 -10.73
CA SER A 157 -9.17 -7.86 -11.35
C SER A 157 -7.83 -7.58 -12.03
N CYS A 158 -7.85 -6.70 -13.02
CA CYS A 158 -6.66 -6.20 -13.68
C CYS A 158 -6.89 -4.77 -14.13
N PHE A 159 -6.13 -3.84 -13.57
CA PHE A 159 -6.09 -2.43 -13.96
C PHE A 159 -4.66 -1.89 -13.81
N LEU A 160 -4.40 -0.76 -14.44
CA LEU A 160 -3.19 0.03 -14.22
C LEU A 160 -3.55 1.26 -13.38
N THR A 161 -2.91 1.40 -12.24
CA THR A 161 -3.06 2.57 -11.38
C THR A 161 -2.57 3.83 -12.09
N ALA A 162 -3.38 4.88 -12.09
CA ALA A 162 -2.99 6.17 -12.65
C ALA A 162 -1.80 6.77 -11.87
N GLY A 163 -0.89 7.41 -12.58
CA GLY A 163 0.23 8.11 -11.98
C GLY A 163 -0.16 9.45 -11.36
N GLY A 164 0.71 9.96 -10.51
CA GLY A 164 0.56 11.27 -9.86
C GLY A 164 -0.15 11.25 -8.52
N MET A 165 -0.68 10.12 -8.07
CA MET A 165 -1.27 10.04 -6.74
C MET A 165 -0.19 10.05 -5.65
N PRO A 166 -0.26 10.96 -4.66
CA PRO A 166 0.49 10.81 -3.43
C PRO A 166 -0.04 9.59 -2.68
N VAL A 167 0.85 8.69 -2.26
CA VAL A 167 0.48 7.47 -1.55
C VAL A 167 1.43 7.18 -0.41
N THR A 168 0.93 6.50 0.60
CA THR A 168 1.72 5.98 1.71
C THR A 168 1.59 4.46 1.72
N MET A 169 2.69 3.77 1.53
CA MET A 169 2.77 2.33 1.73
C MET A 169 3.12 2.05 3.19
N SER A 170 2.41 1.14 3.84
CA SER A 170 2.64 0.75 5.22
C SER A 170 2.60 -0.76 5.40
N ARG A 171 3.31 -1.25 6.41
CA ARG A 171 3.34 -2.66 6.76
C ARG A 171 3.57 -2.83 8.25
N LEU A 172 2.74 -3.66 8.89
CA LEU A 172 2.99 -4.14 10.25
C LEU A 172 3.75 -5.47 10.17
N ASN A 173 4.87 -5.56 10.89
CA ASN A 173 5.66 -6.77 11.00
C ASN A 173 5.79 -7.23 12.45
N LEU A 174 5.99 -8.52 12.68
CA LEU A 174 6.35 -9.05 13.99
C LEU A 174 7.84 -9.35 14.01
N VAL A 175 8.57 -8.61 14.84
CA VAL A 175 10.03 -8.79 15.00
C VAL A 175 10.30 -9.56 16.27
N LYS A 176 11.08 -10.64 16.16
CA LYS A 176 11.44 -11.47 17.31
C LYS A 176 12.12 -10.66 18.39
N GLY A 177 11.57 -10.69 19.58
CA GLY A 177 12.10 -9.97 20.75
C GLY A 177 11.64 -8.52 20.87
N LEU A 178 11.00 -7.94 19.84
CA LEU A 178 10.49 -6.57 19.87
C LEU A 178 8.95 -6.53 19.79
N GLY A 179 8.34 -7.51 19.10
CA GLY A 179 6.89 -7.51 18.86
C GLY A 179 6.50 -6.82 17.56
N PRO A 180 5.32 -6.18 17.50
CA PRO A 180 4.87 -5.49 16.31
C PRO A 180 5.72 -4.24 16.05
N VAL A 181 6.09 -4.02 14.80
CA VAL A 181 6.76 -2.81 14.31
C VAL A 181 6.09 -2.33 13.03
N LEU A 182 6.04 -1.03 12.81
CA LEU A 182 5.44 -0.43 11.62
C LEU A 182 6.53 0.07 10.68
N GLN A 183 6.36 -0.21 9.39
CA GLN A 183 7.15 0.37 8.30
C GLN A 183 6.27 1.28 7.46
N ILE A 184 6.82 2.41 7.03
CA ILE A 184 6.10 3.46 6.31
C ILE A 184 6.99 3.98 5.19
N ALA A 185 6.47 4.03 3.96
CA ALA A 185 7.13 4.63 2.82
C ALA A 185 6.16 5.53 2.06
N GLU A 186 6.35 6.84 2.13
CA GLU A 186 5.63 7.80 1.30
C GLU A 186 6.27 7.92 -0.08
N GLY A 187 5.45 8.18 -1.09
CA GLY A 187 5.90 8.39 -2.45
C GLY A 187 4.72 8.69 -3.38
N TYR A 188 4.89 8.36 -4.63
CA TYR A 188 3.89 8.64 -5.66
C TYR A 188 3.68 7.43 -6.54
N THR A 189 2.45 7.28 -7.04
CA THR A 189 2.22 6.45 -8.21
C THR A 189 2.77 7.18 -9.44
N VAL A 190 3.30 6.46 -10.41
CA VAL A 190 3.86 7.07 -11.61
C VAL A 190 3.33 6.41 -12.87
N ASP A 191 3.11 7.20 -13.90
CA ASP A 191 2.83 6.68 -15.23
C ASP A 191 4.14 6.35 -15.94
N LEU A 192 4.12 5.26 -16.67
CA LEU A 192 5.17 4.92 -17.62
C LEU A 192 4.62 5.03 -19.05
N GLU A 193 5.50 5.34 -20.02
CA GLU A 193 5.11 5.25 -21.42
C GLU A 193 4.50 3.83 -21.67
N PRO A 194 3.41 3.71 -22.46
CA PRO A 194 2.72 2.44 -22.65
C PRO A 194 3.63 1.27 -23.07
N GLU A 195 4.62 1.55 -23.90
CA GLU A 195 5.59 0.55 -24.34
C GLU A 195 6.51 0.11 -23.20
N VAL A 196 6.96 1.04 -22.35
CA VAL A 196 7.78 0.75 -21.17
C VAL A 196 6.97 -0.10 -20.18
N HIS A 197 5.74 0.33 -19.88
CA HIS A 197 4.82 -0.44 -19.04
C HIS A 197 4.67 -1.87 -19.54
N ALA A 198 4.35 -2.04 -20.83
CA ALA A 198 4.11 -3.36 -21.41
C ALA A 198 5.32 -4.30 -21.27
N ILE A 199 6.53 -3.78 -21.53
CA ILE A 199 7.77 -4.57 -21.42
C ILE A 199 8.04 -4.95 -19.96
N LEU A 200 7.94 -4.00 -19.02
CA LEU A 200 8.24 -4.27 -17.61
C LEU A 200 7.20 -5.19 -16.97
N ASN A 201 5.93 -4.95 -17.26
CA ASN A 201 4.83 -5.76 -16.74
C ASN A 201 4.91 -7.20 -17.24
N GLN A 202 5.19 -7.42 -18.53
CA GLN A 202 5.37 -8.75 -19.11
C GLN A 202 6.56 -9.52 -18.52
N ARG A 203 7.59 -8.80 -18.05
CA ARG A 203 8.77 -9.42 -17.41
C ARG A 203 8.57 -9.76 -15.94
N THR A 204 7.49 -9.31 -15.33
CA THR A 204 7.13 -9.61 -13.95
C THR A 204 5.92 -10.54 -13.89
N ASP A 205 4.74 -9.97 -13.80
CA ASP A 205 3.49 -10.71 -13.83
C ASP A 205 2.37 -9.82 -14.39
N PRO A 206 1.88 -10.09 -15.61
CA PRO A 206 0.84 -9.29 -16.25
C PRO A 206 -0.58 -9.67 -15.80
N THR A 207 -0.73 -10.55 -14.82
CA THR A 207 -2.04 -11.14 -14.46
C THR A 207 -2.92 -10.20 -13.67
N TRP A 208 -2.31 -9.45 -12.72
CA TRP A 208 -3.01 -8.66 -11.72
C TRP A 208 -2.89 -7.14 -11.92
N PRO A 209 -3.63 -6.35 -11.16
CA PRO A 209 -3.46 -4.90 -11.13
C PRO A 209 -2.02 -4.51 -10.89
N THR A 210 -1.59 -3.47 -11.57
CA THR A 210 -0.23 -2.96 -11.51
C THR A 210 -0.22 -1.53 -11.01
N THR A 211 0.64 -1.26 -10.05
CA THR A 211 1.00 0.08 -9.59
C THR A 211 2.51 0.27 -9.73
N TRP A 212 2.92 1.32 -10.43
CA TRP A 212 4.31 1.76 -10.44
C TRP A 212 4.51 2.76 -9.30
N PHE A 213 5.29 2.36 -8.30
CA PHE A 213 5.51 3.16 -7.10
C PHE A 213 6.92 3.75 -7.08
N ALA A 214 7.00 5.08 -6.95
CA ALA A 214 8.24 5.80 -6.74
C ALA A 214 8.28 6.31 -5.29
N PRO A 215 8.95 5.62 -4.36
CA PRO A 215 9.12 6.12 -3.00
C PRO A 215 9.99 7.37 -2.99
N THR A 216 9.67 8.31 -2.12
CA THR A 216 10.52 9.47 -1.86
C THR A 216 11.77 9.01 -1.13
N VAL A 217 12.94 9.26 -1.73
CA VAL A 217 14.23 8.92 -1.14
C VAL A 217 14.85 10.12 -0.44
N THR A 218 15.52 9.89 0.68
CA THR A 218 16.16 10.92 1.51
C THR A 218 17.68 10.95 1.36
N GLY A 219 18.25 9.97 0.67
CA GLY A 219 19.70 9.79 0.56
C GLY A 219 20.36 9.08 1.75
N GLN A 220 19.58 8.64 2.76
CA GLN A 220 20.09 8.07 4.01
C GLN A 220 19.31 6.82 4.44
N GLY A 221 19.94 5.97 5.23
CA GLY A 221 19.34 4.81 5.88
C GLY A 221 18.58 3.90 4.91
N ALA A 222 17.41 3.44 5.31
CA ALA A 222 16.54 2.63 4.48
C ALA A 222 15.97 3.38 3.25
N PHE A 223 16.05 4.71 3.24
CA PHE A 223 15.61 5.57 2.15
C PHE A 223 16.78 6.21 1.39
N ARG A 224 17.96 5.61 1.45
CA ARG A 224 19.14 6.07 0.69
C ARG A 224 18.85 6.09 -0.81
N ASP A 225 18.20 5.08 -1.32
CA ASP A 225 17.76 4.90 -2.69
C ASP A 225 16.55 3.97 -2.75
N VAL A 226 15.91 3.84 -3.91
CA VAL A 226 14.70 3.03 -4.10
C VAL A 226 14.95 1.53 -3.82
N TYR A 227 16.15 1.04 -4.17
CA TYR A 227 16.53 -0.34 -3.85
C TYR A 227 16.58 -0.57 -2.34
N SER A 228 17.15 0.38 -1.59
CA SER A 228 17.23 0.30 -0.14
C SER A 228 15.84 0.27 0.51
N VAL A 229 14.86 1.01 -0.03
CA VAL A 229 13.46 0.94 0.44
C VAL A 229 12.94 -0.48 0.33
N MET A 230 13.03 -1.09 -0.84
CA MET A 230 12.56 -2.45 -1.05
C MET A 230 13.35 -3.48 -0.22
N ASN A 231 14.68 -3.35 -0.17
CA ASN A 231 15.56 -4.28 0.56
C ASN A 231 15.33 -4.27 2.08
N ASN A 232 14.90 -3.13 2.63
CA ASN A 232 14.58 -3.01 4.06
C ASN A 232 13.10 -3.23 4.37
N TRP A 233 12.26 -3.47 3.35
CA TRP A 233 10.86 -3.80 3.55
C TRP A 233 10.73 -5.22 4.09
N GLY A 234 10.17 -5.38 5.27
CA GLY A 234 10.22 -6.63 6.04
C GLY A 234 9.28 -7.74 5.59
N ALA A 235 8.58 -7.55 4.46
CA ALA A 235 7.64 -8.53 3.91
C ALA A 235 7.50 -8.36 2.39
N ASN A 236 6.91 -9.36 1.73
CA ASN A 236 6.50 -9.26 0.33
C ASN A 236 5.19 -8.48 0.13
N HIS A 237 4.50 -8.11 1.18
CA HIS A 237 3.24 -7.35 1.13
C HIS A 237 3.39 -5.96 1.74
N GLY A 238 2.56 -5.04 1.25
CA GLY A 238 2.33 -3.72 1.80
C GLY A 238 0.90 -3.28 1.53
N ALA A 239 0.36 -2.44 2.39
CA ALA A 239 -0.90 -1.75 2.16
C ALA A 239 -0.60 -0.34 1.71
N PHE A 240 -1.20 0.16 0.64
CA PHE A 240 -1.09 1.57 0.34
C PHE A 240 -2.41 2.32 0.50
N SER A 241 -2.28 3.50 1.07
CA SER A 241 -3.33 4.48 1.29
C SER A 241 -3.10 5.69 0.40
N TYR A 242 -4.18 6.31 -0.06
CA TYR A 242 -4.09 7.60 -0.75
C TYR A 242 -3.63 8.71 0.22
N GLY A 243 -2.73 9.56 -0.28
CA GLY A 243 -2.16 10.68 0.46
C GLY A 243 -0.86 10.36 1.20
N HIS A 244 -0.13 11.41 1.56
CA HIS A 244 1.04 11.32 2.43
C HIS A 244 0.59 11.37 3.89
N ILE A 245 0.19 10.23 4.43
CA ILE A 245 -0.36 10.08 5.79
C ILE A 245 0.65 9.51 6.78
N GLY A 246 1.92 9.39 6.40
CA GLY A 246 2.96 8.81 7.26
C GLY A 246 3.04 9.46 8.63
N HIS A 247 2.90 10.80 8.72
CA HIS A 247 2.86 11.52 9.99
C HIS A 247 1.68 11.10 10.91
N LYS A 248 0.52 10.80 10.32
CA LYS A 248 -0.64 10.30 11.07
C LYS A 248 -0.40 8.87 11.56
N LEU A 249 0.18 8.01 10.69
CA LEU A 249 0.54 6.64 11.05
C LEU A 249 1.59 6.61 12.17
N ILE A 250 2.60 7.48 12.13
CA ILE A 250 3.60 7.64 13.19
C ILE A 250 2.92 8.01 14.51
N THR A 251 2.01 8.97 14.49
CA THR A 251 1.26 9.39 15.67
C THR A 251 0.40 8.25 16.24
N LEU A 252 -0.33 7.55 15.37
CA LEU A 252 -1.14 6.39 15.76
C LEU A 252 -0.27 5.27 16.36
N ALA A 253 0.85 4.96 15.71
CA ALA A 253 1.80 3.98 16.21
C ALA A 253 2.34 4.34 17.60
N ALA A 254 2.67 5.60 17.83
CA ALA A 254 3.08 6.10 19.15
C ALA A 254 1.99 5.92 20.21
N MET A 255 0.73 6.23 19.88
CA MET A 255 -0.42 6.02 20.79
C MET A 255 -0.63 4.54 21.12
N LEU A 256 -0.39 3.66 20.15
CA LEU A 256 -0.52 2.20 20.30
C LEU A 256 0.75 1.54 20.87
N ARG A 257 1.81 2.31 21.14
CA ARG A 257 3.13 1.84 21.56
C ARG A 257 3.76 0.84 20.58
N ILE A 258 3.53 1.06 19.29
CA ILE A 258 4.12 0.29 18.20
C ILE A 258 5.33 1.07 17.66
N PRO A 259 6.56 0.54 17.72
CA PRO A 259 7.72 1.17 17.13
C PRO A 259 7.57 1.33 15.62
N VAL A 260 8.03 2.47 15.10
CA VAL A 260 8.20 2.67 13.66
C VAL A 260 9.67 2.44 13.33
N CYS A 261 9.97 1.36 12.64
CA CYS A 261 11.35 0.97 12.34
C CYS A 261 11.86 1.52 11.00
N MET A 262 10.99 2.11 10.19
CA MET A 262 11.33 2.64 8.87
C MET A 262 10.30 3.69 8.44
N HIS A 263 10.74 4.90 8.13
CA HIS A 263 9.89 5.93 7.52
C HIS A 263 10.73 7.00 6.79
N ASN A 264 10.09 7.73 5.87
CA ASN A 264 10.69 8.85 5.12
C ASN A 264 9.91 10.17 5.32
N VAL A 265 9.13 10.26 6.41
CA VAL A 265 8.41 11.48 6.76
C VAL A 265 9.40 12.49 7.35
N SER A 266 9.35 13.73 6.85
CA SER A 266 10.22 14.80 7.37
C SER A 266 9.83 15.20 8.79
N GLU A 267 10.80 15.63 9.57
CA GLU A 267 10.65 16.02 10.98
C GLU A 267 9.56 17.08 11.19
N GLU A 268 9.44 18.03 10.26
CA GLU A 268 8.47 19.14 10.35
C GLU A 268 7.02 18.67 10.28
N ARG A 269 6.79 17.49 9.70
CA ARG A 269 5.45 16.90 9.55
C ARG A 269 5.06 16.04 10.74
N ILE A 270 6.01 15.67 11.59
CA ILE A 270 5.76 14.77 12.72
C ILE A 270 5.28 15.60 13.92
N PHE A 271 4.05 15.35 14.34
CA PHE A 271 3.50 16.01 15.50
C PHE A 271 4.16 15.48 16.78
N ARG A 272 4.84 16.39 17.49
CA ARG A 272 5.41 16.13 18.81
C ARG A 272 4.79 17.11 19.79
N PRO A 273 3.86 16.69 20.67
CA PRO A 273 3.37 17.57 21.71
C PRO A 273 4.53 18.11 22.54
N SER A 274 4.53 19.40 22.86
CA SER A 274 5.59 20.03 23.65
C SER A 274 5.76 19.39 25.04
N ALA A 275 4.66 18.89 25.61
CA ALA A 275 4.69 18.07 26.81
C ALA A 275 5.56 16.80 26.66
N TRP A 276 5.59 16.22 25.49
CA TRP A 276 6.40 15.02 25.20
C TRP A 276 7.89 15.35 25.11
N GLY A 277 8.22 16.49 24.54
CA GLY A 277 9.59 16.99 24.51
C GLY A 277 10.13 17.32 25.91
N ALA A 278 9.28 17.84 26.78
CA ALA A 278 9.67 18.17 28.16
C ALA A 278 9.89 16.93 29.02
N PHE A 279 9.11 15.87 28.81
CA PHE A 279 9.28 14.60 29.54
C PHE A 279 10.46 13.76 29.03
N GLY A 280 10.96 14.02 27.82
CA GLY A 280 11.86 13.11 27.10
C GLY A 280 13.30 13.09 27.58
N THR A 281 13.82 14.06 28.36
CA THR A 281 15.27 14.24 28.47
C THR A 281 15.87 14.19 29.84
N ALA A 282 15.14 14.44 30.91
CA ALA A 282 15.74 14.57 32.26
C ALA A 282 14.96 13.93 33.39
N ASP A 283 13.74 13.48 33.17
CA ASP A 283 12.89 13.00 34.24
C ASP A 283 12.71 11.50 34.20
N LEU A 284 13.06 10.80 35.26
CA LEU A 284 12.91 9.36 35.40
C LEU A 284 11.44 8.93 35.49
N GLU A 285 10.56 9.79 35.95
CA GLU A 285 9.13 9.53 35.99
C GLU A 285 8.49 9.63 34.59
N GLY A 286 9.16 10.30 33.64
CA GLY A 286 8.82 10.32 32.22
C GLY A 286 9.34 9.12 31.44
N ALA A 287 9.81 8.06 32.08
CA ALA A 287 10.42 6.91 31.41
C ALA A 287 9.48 6.22 30.42
N ASP A 288 8.19 6.11 30.72
CA ASP A 288 7.19 5.56 29.79
C ASP A 288 7.05 6.39 28.52
N PHE A 289 7.18 7.67 28.67
CA PHE A 289 7.15 8.62 27.59
C PHE A 289 8.42 8.55 26.74
N ARG A 290 9.57 8.38 27.36
CA ARG A 290 10.82 8.11 26.67
C ARG A 290 10.79 6.77 25.96
N ALA A 291 10.16 5.76 26.55
CA ALA A 291 9.94 4.49 25.87
C ALA A 291 9.03 4.67 24.62
N CYS A 292 7.95 5.42 24.73
CA CYS A 292 7.12 5.77 23.59
C CYS A 292 7.86 6.64 22.55
N SER A 293 8.71 7.54 23.01
CA SER A 293 9.56 8.37 22.16
C SER A 293 10.73 7.58 21.55
N ALA A 294 11.26 6.60 22.27
CA ALA A 294 12.38 5.77 21.83
C ALA A 294 11.94 4.58 20.95
N PHE A 295 10.71 4.08 21.15
CA PHE A 295 10.23 2.89 20.46
C PHE A 295 9.08 3.14 19.51
N GLY A 296 8.58 4.30 19.50
CA GLY A 296 7.60 4.73 18.55
C GLY A 296 7.67 6.23 18.41
N PRO A 297 7.96 6.70 17.32
CA PRO A 297 8.70 6.21 16.16
C PRO A 297 10.21 6.19 16.43
N LEU A 298 10.86 5.17 15.97
CA LEU A 298 12.33 5.10 15.96
C LEU A 298 12.83 6.01 14.85
N TYR A 299 13.39 7.13 15.25
CA TYR A 299 14.00 8.08 14.34
C TYR A 299 15.51 7.80 14.29
N ASP A 300 15.92 7.13 13.27
CA ASP A 300 17.33 7.08 12.87
C ASP A 300 17.46 7.19 11.35
#